data_62c4790d9847cd4b252809a53d1fdd2e
#
_entry.id   62c4790d9847cd4b252809a53d1fdd2e
#
_cell.length_a   1.000
_cell.length_b   1.000
_cell.length_c   1.000
_cell.angle_alpha   90.00
_cell.angle_beta   90.00
_cell.angle_gamma   90.00
#
_symmetry.space_group_name_H-M   'P 1'
#
loop_
_entity.id
_entity.type
_entity.pdbx_description
1 polymer ?
#
loop_
_entity_poly.entity_id
_entity_poly.type
_entity_poly.pdbx_seq_one_letter_code
_entity_poly.pdbx_strand_id
1 'polypeptide(L)'
;MKIHKTVNPVAYENTYYLEGDQHLIVVDPGSHWEAIRKTIEKINKPVCAILLTHTHYDHILSLDLVRDTFGNPPVYVAESEESWLYTPVDNLSGLPRHDDMVDVVCRPAEQTFVFHEEYQIEEFRFTVLPTPGHSIGGVSFVFPDAQLVLTGDALFRETIGRTDLPTG
;
A
#
# COMPACT_ATOMS: atom_id res chain seq x y z
N MET A 1 7.34 10.21 -14.80
CA MET A 1 6.48 9.91 -13.65
C MET A 1 6.54 11.05 -12.64
N LYS A 2 5.40 11.50 -12.11
CA LYS A 2 5.33 12.44 -10.98
C LYS A 2 4.88 11.68 -9.74
N ILE A 3 5.31 12.16 -8.56
CA ILE A 3 5.00 11.53 -7.29
C ILE A 3 4.24 12.53 -6.43
N HIS A 4 3.07 12.13 -5.96
CA HIS A 4 2.30 12.88 -4.98
C HIS A 4 2.13 12.02 -3.73
N LYS A 5 1.81 12.64 -2.61
CA LYS A 5 1.49 11.91 -1.38
C LYS A 5 0.47 12.64 -0.53
N THR A 6 -0.28 11.87 0.24
CA THR A 6 -1.04 12.36 1.39
C THR A 6 -0.47 11.74 2.66
N VAL A 7 -0.43 12.52 3.73
CA VAL A 7 -0.10 12.02 5.07
C VAL A 7 -1.41 11.74 5.78
N ASN A 8 -1.57 10.53 6.25
CA ASN A 8 -2.79 10.07 6.90
C ASN A 8 -2.72 10.22 8.43
N PRO A 9 -3.82 10.53 9.12
CA PRO A 9 -3.78 10.78 10.57
C PRO A 9 -3.49 9.52 11.40
N VAL A 10 -3.89 8.33 10.93
CA VAL A 10 -3.57 7.07 11.60
C VAL A 10 -2.11 6.71 11.30
N ALA A 11 -1.33 6.52 12.33
CA ALA A 11 0.10 6.19 12.32
C ALA A 11 1.00 7.13 11.49
N TYR A 12 0.48 8.28 11.00
CA TYR A 12 1.17 9.18 10.06
C TYR A 12 1.62 8.48 8.77
N GLU A 13 0.91 7.43 8.38
CA GLU A 13 1.14 6.67 7.17
C GLU A 13 1.08 7.58 5.93
N ASN A 14 1.84 7.25 4.88
CA ASN A 14 1.87 7.98 3.62
C ASN A 14 1.27 7.17 2.49
N THR A 15 0.11 7.57 1.99
CA THR A 15 -0.38 7.10 0.70
C THR A 15 0.36 7.79 -0.43
N TYR A 16 0.96 7.04 -1.37
CA TYR A 16 1.63 7.60 -2.54
C TYR A 16 0.78 7.43 -3.81
N TYR A 17 0.94 8.40 -4.71
CA TYR A 17 0.29 8.42 -6.03
C TYR A 17 1.37 8.58 -7.09
N LEU A 18 1.55 7.56 -7.91
CA LEU A 18 2.52 7.52 -8.99
C LEU A 18 1.80 7.92 -10.28
N GLU A 19 1.94 9.18 -10.67
CA GLU A 19 1.31 9.73 -11.86
C GLU A 19 2.19 9.47 -13.08
N GLY A 20 1.74 8.56 -13.96
CA GLY A 20 2.30 8.32 -15.29
C GLY A 20 1.77 9.31 -16.32
N ASP A 21 2.03 9.04 -17.60
CA ASP A 21 1.53 9.87 -18.69
C ASP A 21 0.02 9.70 -18.89
N GLN A 22 -0.52 8.50 -18.77
CA GLN A 22 -1.93 8.15 -18.99
C GLN A 22 -2.61 7.59 -17.75
N HIS A 23 -1.89 6.93 -16.86
CA HIS A 23 -2.44 6.18 -15.73
C HIS A 23 -1.88 6.65 -14.38
N LEU A 24 -2.48 6.10 -13.33
CA LEU A 24 -2.12 6.33 -11.93
C LEU A 24 -1.97 4.99 -11.21
N ILE A 25 -0.90 4.83 -10.44
CA ILE A 25 -0.80 3.79 -9.42
C ILE A 25 -0.99 4.44 -8.05
N VAL A 26 -1.80 3.80 -7.19
CA VAL A 26 -1.95 4.16 -5.77
C VAL A 26 -1.17 3.15 -4.93
N VAL A 27 -0.40 3.63 -3.96
CA VAL A 27 0.36 2.78 -3.04
C VAL A 27 -0.10 3.06 -1.62
N ASP A 28 -0.44 2.01 -0.88
CA ASP A 28 -0.86 2.03 0.52
C ASP A 28 -1.99 3.05 0.79
N PRO A 29 -3.24 2.79 0.38
CA PRO A 29 -4.37 3.71 0.62
C PRO A 29 -4.81 3.70 2.08
N GLY A 30 -4.23 4.58 2.90
CA GLY A 30 -4.40 4.66 4.35
C GLY A 30 -5.71 5.33 4.82
N SER A 31 -5.66 6.01 5.96
CA SER A 31 -6.87 6.36 6.72
C SER A 31 -7.62 7.61 6.25
N HIS A 32 -7.03 8.49 5.48
CA HIS A 32 -7.62 9.78 5.14
C HIS A 32 -8.38 9.76 3.82
N TRP A 33 -9.46 8.97 3.75
CA TRP A 33 -10.25 8.77 2.55
C TRP A 33 -10.54 10.05 1.75
N GLU A 34 -11.02 11.10 2.40
CA GLU A 34 -11.38 12.35 1.71
C GLU A 34 -10.18 13.03 1.01
N ALA A 35 -9.00 12.99 1.62
CA ALA A 35 -7.79 13.50 1.00
C ALA A 35 -7.31 12.61 -0.13
N ILE A 36 -7.39 11.30 0.06
CA ILE A 36 -7.04 10.30 -0.96
C ILE A 36 -7.95 10.49 -2.18
N ARG A 37 -9.26 10.48 -1.99
CA ARG A 37 -10.26 10.70 -3.05
C ARG A 37 -10.00 11.98 -3.82
N LYS A 38 -9.88 13.12 -3.13
CA LYS A 38 -9.64 14.43 -3.76
C LYS A 38 -8.32 14.47 -4.53
N THR A 39 -7.29 13.77 -4.04
CA THR A 39 -6.00 13.72 -4.73
C THR A 39 -6.10 12.96 -6.04
N ILE A 40 -6.75 11.77 -6.03
CA ILE A 40 -6.97 10.97 -7.24
C ILE A 40 -7.85 11.74 -8.24
N GLU A 41 -8.95 12.35 -7.79
CA GLU A 41 -9.83 13.17 -8.63
C GLU A 41 -9.08 14.36 -9.26
N LYS A 42 -8.19 15.01 -8.50
CA LYS A 42 -7.39 16.15 -9.00
C LYS A 42 -6.37 15.71 -10.05
N ILE A 43 -5.75 14.54 -9.89
CA ILE A 43 -4.83 13.97 -10.88
C ILE A 43 -5.60 13.60 -12.15
N ASN A 44 -6.83 13.14 -12.01
CA ASN A 44 -7.79 12.87 -13.10
C ASN A 44 -7.23 11.90 -14.16
N LYS A 45 -6.63 10.81 -13.69
CA LYS A 45 -6.17 9.69 -14.53
C LYS A 45 -6.76 8.38 -14.00
N PRO A 46 -7.03 7.39 -14.85
CA PRO A 46 -7.51 6.09 -14.40
C PRO A 46 -6.48 5.42 -13.48
N VAL A 47 -6.95 4.87 -12.36
CA VAL A 47 -6.13 4.07 -11.47
C VAL A 47 -5.98 2.68 -12.09
N CYS A 48 -4.76 2.31 -12.48
CA CYS A 48 -4.49 1.03 -13.14
C CYS A 48 -4.07 -0.09 -12.17
N ALA A 49 -3.59 0.26 -10.97
CA ALA A 49 -3.26 -0.70 -9.93
C ALA A 49 -3.21 -0.03 -8.55
N ILE A 50 -3.39 -0.86 -7.51
CA ILE A 50 -3.06 -0.54 -6.13
C ILE A 50 -1.93 -1.49 -5.70
N LEU A 51 -0.83 -0.94 -5.20
CA LEU A 51 0.30 -1.71 -4.70
C LEU A 51 0.35 -1.58 -3.17
N LEU A 52 0.48 -2.68 -2.46
CA LEU A 52 0.62 -2.69 -1.01
C LEU A 52 2.05 -3.05 -0.62
N THR A 53 2.70 -2.18 0.16
CA THR A 53 4.03 -2.48 0.71
C THR A 53 3.94 -3.57 1.77
N HIS A 54 2.86 -3.58 2.54
CA HIS A 54 2.46 -4.59 3.51
C HIS A 54 0.98 -4.36 3.89
N THR A 55 0.40 -5.19 4.73
CA THR A 55 -1.04 -5.16 4.98
C THR A 55 -1.43 -4.79 6.41
N HIS A 56 -0.61 -4.06 7.15
CA HIS A 56 -1.06 -3.47 8.40
C HIS A 56 -2.21 -2.49 8.15
N TYR A 57 -3.14 -2.42 9.11
CA TYR A 57 -4.43 -1.75 8.95
C TYR A 57 -4.34 -0.30 8.48
N ASP A 58 -3.34 0.44 8.93
CA ASP A 58 -3.12 1.85 8.60
C ASP A 58 -2.78 2.07 7.12
N HIS A 59 -2.24 1.06 6.44
CA HIS A 59 -1.93 1.07 4.99
C HIS A 59 -3.09 0.65 4.09
N ILE A 60 -4.18 0.08 4.66
CA ILE A 60 -5.28 -0.50 3.89
C ILE A 60 -6.67 0.07 4.23
N LEU A 61 -6.76 1.04 5.15
CA LEU A 61 -8.05 1.60 5.63
C LEU A 61 -8.97 2.14 4.53
N SER A 62 -8.43 2.67 3.43
CA SER A 62 -9.21 3.15 2.30
C SER A 62 -9.13 2.24 1.06
N LEU A 63 -8.57 1.03 1.18
CA LEU A 63 -8.35 0.13 0.05
C LEU A 63 -9.63 -0.13 -0.75
N ASP A 64 -10.67 -0.61 -0.11
CA ASP A 64 -11.93 -0.92 -0.79
C ASP A 64 -12.68 0.33 -1.25
N LEU A 65 -12.53 1.46 -0.56
CA LEU A 65 -13.09 2.73 -1.01
C LEU A 65 -12.44 3.21 -2.32
N VAL A 66 -11.12 3.03 -2.48
CA VAL A 66 -10.43 3.31 -3.75
C VAL A 66 -10.93 2.37 -4.85
N ARG A 67 -11.06 1.07 -4.57
CA ARG A 67 -11.58 0.09 -5.54
C ARG A 67 -12.98 0.47 -6.00
N ASP A 68 -13.88 0.72 -5.06
CA ASP A 68 -15.29 1.01 -5.36
C ASP A 68 -15.49 2.31 -6.13
N THR A 69 -14.63 3.31 -5.89
CA THR A 69 -14.77 4.64 -6.48
C THR A 69 -14.06 4.78 -7.83
N PHE A 70 -12.94 4.09 -8.03
CA PHE A 70 -12.05 4.32 -9.16
C PHE A 70 -11.91 3.13 -10.13
N GLY A 71 -13.01 2.39 -10.34
CA GLY A 71 -13.09 1.39 -11.40
C GLY A 71 -12.55 0.01 -11.03
N ASN A 72 -12.47 -0.29 -9.75
CA ASN A 72 -12.01 -1.56 -9.21
C ASN A 72 -10.62 -1.99 -9.73
N PRO A 73 -9.58 -1.14 -9.60
CA PRO A 73 -8.24 -1.49 -10.02
C PRO A 73 -7.73 -2.72 -9.26
N PRO A 74 -6.90 -3.59 -9.90
CA PRO A 74 -6.35 -4.75 -9.24
C PRO A 74 -5.40 -4.35 -8.10
N VAL A 75 -5.49 -5.10 -7.00
CA VAL A 75 -4.62 -4.97 -5.82
C VAL A 75 -3.51 -6.01 -5.91
N TYR A 76 -2.28 -5.58 -5.65
CA TYR A 76 -1.09 -6.41 -5.59
C TYR A 76 -0.53 -6.43 -4.17
N VAL A 77 -0.22 -7.62 -3.66
CA VAL A 77 0.25 -7.83 -2.29
C VAL A 77 1.26 -8.98 -2.23
N ALA A 78 2.08 -9.06 -1.18
CA ALA A 78 2.89 -10.25 -0.92
C ALA A 78 1.99 -11.44 -0.56
N GLU A 79 2.26 -12.63 -1.13
CA GLU A 79 1.46 -13.84 -0.90
C GLU A 79 1.33 -14.17 0.59
N SER A 80 2.39 -13.95 1.36
CA SER A 80 2.42 -14.21 2.81
C SER A 80 1.46 -13.34 3.63
N GLU A 81 1.00 -12.21 3.09
CA GLU A 81 0.09 -11.28 3.77
C GLU A 81 -1.25 -11.09 3.05
N GLU A 82 -1.52 -11.85 1.99
CA GLU A 82 -2.78 -11.74 1.25
C GLU A 82 -3.99 -11.96 2.17
N SER A 83 -3.95 -13.01 3.00
CA SER A 83 -5.03 -13.33 3.94
C SER A 83 -5.20 -12.29 5.06
N TRP A 84 -4.20 -11.48 5.35
CA TRP A 84 -4.28 -10.44 6.37
C TRP A 84 -5.22 -9.30 5.98
N LEU A 85 -5.47 -9.12 4.70
CA LEU A 85 -6.45 -8.13 4.21
C LEU A 85 -7.84 -8.30 4.86
N TYR A 86 -8.20 -9.54 5.19
CA TYR A 86 -9.50 -9.88 5.78
C TYR A 86 -9.40 -10.56 7.14
N THR A 87 -8.22 -10.53 7.78
CA THR A 87 -7.98 -11.11 9.12
C THR A 87 -7.52 -10.01 10.09
N PRO A 88 -8.43 -9.41 10.87
CA PRO A 88 -8.11 -8.25 11.74
C PRO A 88 -6.97 -8.48 12.73
N VAL A 89 -6.81 -9.71 13.24
CA VAL A 89 -5.71 -10.04 14.17
C VAL A 89 -4.37 -9.92 13.45
N ASP A 90 -4.28 -10.39 12.20
CA ASP A 90 -3.04 -10.41 11.44
C ASP A 90 -2.70 -9.04 10.86
N ASN A 91 -3.68 -8.26 10.39
CA ASN A 91 -3.45 -6.88 9.97
C ASN A 91 -3.37 -5.89 11.13
N LEU A 92 -3.43 -6.38 12.37
CA LEU A 92 -3.28 -5.68 13.64
C LEU A 92 -4.43 -4.73 14.02
N SER A 93 -5.50 -4.61 13.25
CA SER A 93 -6.68 -3.82 13.64
C SER A 93 -7.45 -4.46 14.79
N GLY A 94 -7.51 -5.79 14.86
CA GLY A 94 -8.21 -6.57 15.89
C GLY A 94 -7.42 -6.80 17.17
N LEU A 95 -6.31 -6.09 17.39
CA LEU A 95 -5.57 -6.23 18.64
C LEU A 95 -6.27 -5.51 19.80
N PRO A 96 -6.23 -6.05 21.05
CA PRO A 96 -6.90 -5.44 22.21
C PRO A 96 -6.55 -3.99 22.47
N ARG A 97 -5.36 -3.54 22.06
CA ARG A 97 -4.94 -2.12 22.15
C ARG A 97 -5.71 -1.17 21.21
N HIS A 98 -6.49 -1.72 20.28
CA HIS A 98 -7.28 -1.01 19.29
C HIS A 98 -8.80 -1.20 19.51
N ASP A 99 -9.22 -1.44 20.77
CA ASP A 99 -10.63 -1.62 21.11
C ASP A 99 -11.52 -0.41 20.73
N ASP A 100 -10.92 0.74 20.45
CA ASP A 100 -11.57 1.96 19.97
C ASP A 100 -11.71 2.01 18.43
N MET A 101 -11.19 1.03 17.73
CA MET A 101 -11.25 0.91 16.27
C MET A 101 -12.23 -0.19 15.85
N VAL A 102 -12.79 -0.01 14.66
CA VAL A 102 -13.49 -1.09 13.96
C VAL A 102 -12.45 -1.99 13.30
N ASP A 103 -12.67 -3.31 13.36
CA ASP A 103 -11.87 -4.28 12.64
C ASP A 103 -11.80 -3.95 11.14
N VAL A 104 -10.60 -3.94 10.58
CA VAL A 104 -10.38 -3.71 9.15
C VAL A 104 -10.47 -5.04 8.42
N VAL A 105 -11.46 -5.14 7.54
CA VAL A 105 -11.70 -6.31 6.69
C VAL A 105 -11.88 -5.82 5.26
N CYS A 106 -10.89 -6.11 4.42
CA CYS A 106 -10.89 -5.78 3.00
C CYS A 106 -11.17 -7.00 2.15
N ARG A 107 -11.55 -6.80 0.91
CA ARG A 107 -11.67 -7.88 -0.08
C ARG A 107 -10.29 -8.48 -0.40
N PRO A 108 -10.21 -9.77 -0.77
CA PRO A 108 -8.97 -10.38 -1.25
C PRO A 108 -8.31 -9.58 -2.37
N ALA A 109 -6.98 -9.70 -2.47
CA ALA A 109 -6.23 -9.12 -3.58
C ALA A 109 -6.39 -9.96 -4.86
N GLU A 110 -6.28 -9.32 -6.03
CA GLU A 110 -6.34 -9.98 -7.33
C GLU A 110 -5.00 -10.62 -7.72
N GLN A 111 -3.89 -10.10 -7.19
CA GLN A 111 -2.55 -10.50 -7.58
C GLN A 111 -1.61 -10.61 -6.38
N THR A 112 -0.72 -11.58 -6.44
CA THR A 112 0.41 -11.68 -5.50
C THR A 112 1.72 -11.38 -6.23
N PHE A 113 2.68 -10.78 -5.50
CA PHE A 113 3.98 -10.45 -6.07
C PHE A 113 4.86 -11.69 -6.27
N VAL A 114 5.54 -11.75 -7.40
CA VAL A 114 6.73 -12.58 -7.61
C VAL A 114 7.96 -11.70 -7.36
N PHE A 115 8.77 -12.07 -6.36
CA PHE A 115 9.90 -11.25 -5.95
C PHE A 115 11.04 -11.30 -6.97
N HIS A 116 11.79 -10.21 -7.06
CA HIS A 116 12.94 -10.00 -7.94
C HIS A 116 12.59 -9.97 -9.45
N GLU A 117 11.31 -10.10 -9.81
CA GLU A 117 10.88 -9.95 -11.20
C GLU A 117 10.60 -8.48 -11.54
N GLU A 118 10.79 -8.14 -12.80
CA GLU A 118 10.42 -6.84 -13.34
C GLU A 118 8.94 -6.85 -13.71
N TYR A 119 8.21 -5.87 -13.19
CA TYR A 119 6.81 -5.62 -13.49
C TYR A 119 6.69 -4.52 -14.54
N GLN A 120 5.76 -4.73 -15.47
CA GLN A 120 5.28 -3.71 -16.38
C GLN A 120 3.76 -3.61 -16.22
N ILE A 121 3.30 -2.55 -15.55
CA ILE A 121 1.87 -2.23 -15.43
C ILE A 121 1.65 -0.92 -16.18
N GLU A 122 0.98 -0.99 -17.35
CA GLU A 122 0.86 0.13 -18.27
C GLU A 122 2.26 0.76 -18.56
N GLU A 123 2.45 2.05 -18.30
CA GLU A 123 3.73 2.72 -18.47
C GLU A 123 4.69 2.61 -17.29
N PHE A 124 4.29 1.93 -16.21
CA PHE A 124 5.10 1.82 -14.99
C PHE A 124 5.96 0.55 -15.02
N ARG A 125 7.28 0.73 -14.92
CA ARG A 125 8.25 -0.34 -14.81
C ARG A 125 8.91 -0.32 -13.44
N PHE A 126 8.86 -1.44 -12.72
CA PHE A 126 9.43 -1.55 -11.37
C PHE A 126 9.77 -3.01 -11.02
N THR A 127 10.60 -3.17 -10.00
CA THR A 127 10.92 -4.47 -9.39
C THR A 127 10.42 -4.50 -7.96
N VAL A 128 9.96 -5.66 -7.50
CA VAL A 128 9.51 -5.89 -6.12
C VAL A 128 10.60 -6.67 -5.37
N LEU A 129 11.10 -6.07 -4.30
CA LEU A 129 12.10 -6.67 -3.43
C LEU A 129 11.49 -6.99 -2.06
N PRO A 130 11.66 -8.21 -1.53
CA PRO A 130 11.24 -8.50 -0.17
C PRO A 130 12.11 -7.72 0.83
N THR A 131 11.46 -7.04 1.75
CA THR A 131 12.09 -6.27 2.84
C THR A 131 11.40 -6.58 4.16
N PRO A 132 11.43 -7.86 4.61
CA PRO A 132 10.78 -8.27 5.84
C PRO A 132 11.46 -7.68 7.08
N GLY A 133 10.74 -7.69 8.21
CA GLY A 133 11.24 -7.23 9.51
C GLY A 133 10.23 -6.41 10.28
N HIS A 134 9.60 -5.41 9.66
CA HIS A 134 8.43 -4.73 10.22
C HIS A 134 7.17 -5.59 10.07
N SER A 135 7.04 -6.25 8.93
CA SER A 135 6.08 -7.30 8.67
C SER A 135 6.72 -8.40 7.82
N ILE A 136 6.20 -9.63 7.92
CA ILE A 136 6.80 -10.81 7.27
C ILE A 136 6.77 -10.72 5.73
N GLY A 137 5.73 -10.11 5.18
CA GLY A 137 5.55 -9.93 3.74
C GLY A 137 5.86 -8.52 3.25
N GLY A 138 6.54 -7.72 4.08
CA GLY A 138 6.95 -6.36 3.70
C GLY A 138 7.79 -6.35 2.43
N VAL A 139 7.45 -5.45 1.50
CA VAL A 139 8.17 -5.28 0.23
C VAL A 139 8.56 -3.83 -0.04
N SER A 140 9.58 -3.67 -0.86
CA SER A 140 9.98 -2.38 -1.43
C SER A 140 9.81 -2.39 -2.94
N PHE A 141 9.28 -1.30 -3.49
CA PHE A 141 9.13 -1.09 -4.93
C PHE A 141 10.26 -0.22 -5.46
N VAL A 142 11.02 -0.75 -6.41
CA VAL A 142 12.15 -0.05 -7.04
C VAL A 142 11.75 0.38 -8.45
N PHE A 143 11.67 1.68 -8.69
CA PHE A 143 11.37 2.29 -9.98
C PHE A 143 12.66 2.91 -10.57
N PRO A 144 13.44 2.16 -11.37
CA PRO A 144 14.77 2.60 -11.81
C PRO A 144 14.71 3.85 -12.68
N ASP A 145 13.72 3.96 -13.57
CA ASP A 145 13.57 5.10 -14.47
C ASP A 145 13.24 6.42 -13.74
N ALA A 146 12.62 6.31 -12.57
CA ALA A 146 12.28 7.45 -11.72
C ALA A 146 13.30 7.69 -10.61
N GLN A 147 14.33 6.82 -10.46
CA GLN A 147 15.28 6.82 -9.35
C GLN A 147 14.56 6.86 -7.99
N LEU A 148 13.48 6.07 -7.86
CA LEU A 148 12.60 6.03 -6.71
C LEU A 148 12.59 4.64 -6.09
N VAL A 149 12.61 4.59 -4.76
CA VAL A 149 12.28 3.39 -3.99
C VAL A 149 11.20 3.76 -2.98
N LEU A 150 10.12 2.97 -2.94
CA LEU A 150 9.10 3.04 -1.90
C LEU A 150 9.29 1.82 -0.99
N THR A 151 9.53 2.07 0.27
CA THR A 151 9.98 1.05 1.24
C THR A 151 8.92 0.69 2.27
N GLY A 152 7.74 1.33 2.22
CA GLY A 152 6.77 1.19 3.31
C GLY A 152 7.43 1.42 4.67
N ASP A 153 7.10 0.59 5.62
CA ASP A 153 7.62 0.69 6.98
C ASP A 153 8.94 -0.06 7.22
N ALA A 154 9.59 -0.57 6.16
CA ALA A 154 10.91 -1.17 6.29
C ALA A 154 12.00 -0.12 6.58
N LEU A 155 11.92 1.06 5.94
CA LEU A 155 12.92 2.12 6.08
C LEU A 155 12.28 3.50 6.11
N PHE A 156 12.62 4.28 7.13
CA PHE A 156 12.25 5.69 7.27
C PHE A 156 13.49 6.59 7.15
N ARG A 157 13.25 7.90 7.12
CA ARG A 157 14.35 8.85 7.20
C ARG A 157 15.04 8.73 8.59
N GLU A 158 16.29 8.31 8.57
CA GLU A 158 17.16 8.19 9.78
C GLU A 158 16.77 7.06 10.75
N THR A 159 15.85 6.17 10.40
CA THR A 159 15.47 5.02 11.23
C THR A 159 14.86 3.91 10.38
N ILE A 160 14.51 2.80 11.01
CA ILE A 160 13.75 1.69 10.41
C ILE A 160 12.41 1.54 11.12
N GLY A 161 11.47 0.84 10.50
CA GLY A 161 10.23 0.42 11.15
C GLY A 161 10.51 -0.48 12.35
N ARG A 162 9.59 -0.47 13.31
CA ARG A 162 9.69 -1.36 14.48
C ARG A 162 9.60 -2.82 14.04
N THR A 163 10.33 -3.70 14.73
CA THR A 163 10.41 -5.15 14.43
C THR A 163 9.89 -6.02 15.57
N ASP A 164 9.22 -5.43 16.55
CA ASP A 164 8.69 -6.08 17.75
C ASP A 164 7.19 -6.36 17.69
N LEU A 165 6.59 -6.24 16.51
CA LEU A 165 5.20 -6.59 16.26
C LEU A 165 5.03 -8.12 16.16
N PRO A 166 3.83 -8.68 16.50
CA PRO A 166 3.57 -10.12 16.38
C PRO A 166 3.76 -10.65 14.94
N THR A 167 3.76 -9.77 13.96
CA THR A 167 3.79 -10.03 12.52
C THR A 167 5.14 -9.65 11.87
N GLY A 168 6.11 -9.27 12.66
CA GLY A 168 7.47 -8.90 12.20
C GLY A 168 8.46 -10.05 12.13
#